data_867f753980fd2d1c21fff3f11e1b49cd
#
_entry.id   867f753980fd2d1c21fff3f11e1b49cd
#
_cell.length_a   1.000
_cell.length_b   1.000
_cell.length_c   1.000
_cell.angle_alpha   90.00
_cell.angle_beta   90.00
_cell.angle_gamma   90.00
#
_symmetry.space_group_name_H-M   'P 1'
#
loop_
_entity.id
_entity.type
_entity.pdbx_description
1 polymer ?
#
loop_
_entity_poly.entity_id
_entity_poly.type
_entity_poly.pdbx_seq_one_letter_code
_entity_poly.pdbx_strand_id
1 'polypeptide(L)'
;SVATFEAILEAAARILESLGFARFNTNAVAELAGVSIGSLYQYFPSKDALIVELIRRERAKLSNHIVEAIQQHEAADLKEKLKLIIQAAVQHQLSRPQLARTLEFASELIGKDLEESEHQHELETIISDLFIRSDISHAQTAAQDVIALSKGMINAAGIAGESNLNHLQQRVENAVFGYLDLD
;
A
#
# COMPACT_ATOMS: atom_id res chain seq x y z
N SER A 1 -3.29 -1.12 -25.08
CA SER A 1 -4.15 -2.17 -24.49
C SER A 1 -3.92 -2.24 -22.97
N VAL A 2 -4.81 -2.93 -22.24
CA VAL A 2 -4.64 -3.16 -20.79
C VAL A 2 -3.32 -3.92 -20.53
N ALA A 3 -3.00 -4.91 -21.33
CA ALA A 3 -1.76 -5.68 -21.19
C ALA A 3 -0.50 -4.79 -21.34
N THR A 4 -0.52 -3.85 -22.25
CA THR A 4 0.59 -2.89 -22.44
C THR A 4 0.72 -1.94 -21.25
N PHE A 5 -0.40 -1.45 -20.74
CA PHE A 5 -0.46 -0.59 -19.56
C PHE A 5 0.17 -1.28 -18.33
N GLU A 6 -0.25 -2.51 -18.04
CA GLU A 6 0.29 -3.30 -16.94
C GLU A 6 1.77 -3.67 -17.14
N ALA A 7 2.19 -3.96 -18.37
CA ALA A 7 3.60 -4.23 -18.68
C ALA A 7 4.50 -3.02 -18.40
N ILE A 8 4.03 -1.81 -18.73
CA ILE A 8 4.76 -0.57 -18.42
C ILE A 8 4.84 -0.34 -16.91
N LEU A 9 3.75 -0.53 -16.17
CA LEU A 9 3.75 -0.37 -14.72
C LEU A 9 4.65 -1.39 -14.02
N GLU A 10 4.66 -2.64 -14.47
CA GLU A 10 5.55 -3.65 -13.88
C GLU A 10 7.02 -3.37 -14.21
N ALA A 11 7.32 -2.93 -15.42
CA ALA A 11 8.66 -2.49 -15.79
C ALA A 11 9.10 -1.29 -14.93
N ALA A 12 8.22 -0.31 -14.71
CA ALA A 12 8.48 0.83 -13.83
C ALA A 12 8.78 0.38 -12.38
N ALA A 13 8.00 -0.55 -11.84
CA ALA A 13 8.24 -1.12 -10.52
C ALA A 13 9.64 -1.75 -10.41
N ARG A 14 10.03 -2.58 -11.36
CA ARG A 14 11.35 -3.23 -11.40
C ARG A 14 12.51 -2.23 -11.52
N ILE A 15 12.35 -1.19 -12.34
CA ILE A 15 13.35 -0.12 -12.46
C ILE A 15 13.49 0.66 -11.15
N LEU A 16 12.38 0.98 -10.48
CA LEU A 16 12.39 1.63 -9.17
C LEU A 16 13.06 0.75 -8.10
N GLU A 17 12.80 -0.54 -8.08
CA GLU A 17 13.44 -1.48 -7.15
C GLU A 17 14.95 -1.58 -7.37
N SER A 18 15.38 -1.64 -8.63
CA SER A 18 16.79 -1.88 -8.96
C SER A 18 17.64 -0.61 -8.91
N LEU A 19 17.11 0.53 -9.35
CA LEU A 19 17.86 1.79 -9.51
C LEU A 19 17.51 2.87 -8.51
N GLY A 20 16.37 2.74 -7.82
CA GLY A 20 15.82 3.77 -6.93
C GLY A 20 15.26 4.98 -7.69
N PHE A 21 14.63 5.90 -6.95
CA PHE A 21 13.93 7.05 -7.50
C PHE A 21 14.86 8.01 -8.29
N ALA A 22 16.06 8.27 -7.78
CA ALA A 22 16.99 9.22 -8.38
C ALA A 22 17.48 8.81 -9.78
N ARG A 23 17.59 7.50 -10.05
CA ARG A 23 18.05 6.93 -11.33
C ARG A 23 16.91 6.42 -12.21
N PHE A 24 15.67 6.53 -11.75
CA PHE A 24 14.51 6.14 -12.52
C PHE A 24 14.37 6.99 -13.79
N ASN A 25 14.22 6.32 -14.93
CA ASN A 25 14.01 6.99 -16.22
C ASN A 25 13.06 6.20 -17.11
N THR A 26 12.29 6.89 -17.92
CA THR A 26 11.25 6.33 -18.78
C THR A 26 11.79 5.54 -19.97
N ASN A 27 13.02 5.83 -20.43
CA ASN A 27 13.64 5.05 -21.51
C ASN A 27 13.92 3.61 -21.05
N ALA A 28 14.51 3.44 -19.87
CA ALA A 28 14.75 2.11 -19.29
C ALA A 28 13.42 1.36 -19.05
N VAL A 29 12.37 2.07 -18.63
CA VAL A 29 11.03 1.47 -18.47
C VAL A 29 10.47 1.02 -19.81
N ALA A 30 10.54 1.84 -20.86
CA ALA A 30 10.04 1.50 -22.19
C ALA A 30 10.78 0.29 -22.77
N GLU A 31 12.11 0.25 -22.64
CA GLU A 31 12.96 -0.87 -23.07
C GLU A 31 12.55 -2.16 -22.34
N LEU A 32 12.44 -2.12 -21.00
CA LEU A 32 12.08 -3.29 -20.21
C LEU A 32 10.65 -3.77 -20.48
N ALA A 33 9.71 -2.84 -20.76
CA ALA A 33 8.32 -3.15 -21.10
C ALA A 33 8.15 -3.65 -22.55
N GLY A 34 9.21 -3.56 -23.39
CA GLY A 34 9.13 -3.94 -24.79
C GLY A 34 8.28 -2.99 -25.65
N VAL A 35 8.23 -1.71 -25.30
CA VAL A 35 7.46 -0.68 -26.03
C VAL A 35 8.36 0.46 -26.49
N SER A 36 7.91 1.21 -27.51
CA SER A 36 8.61 2.45 -27.87
C SER A 36 8.39 3.52 -26.80
N ILE A 37 9.34 4.45 -26.66
CA ILE A 37 9.19 5.58 -25.75
C ILE A 37 7.96 6.45 -26.10
N GLY A 38 7.65 6.58 -27.41
CA GLY A 38 6.44 7.26 -27.85
C GLY A 38 5.15 6.56 -27.41
N SER A 39 5.15 5.22 -27.44
CA SER A 39 4.01 4.43 -26.91
C SER A 39 3.86 4.59 -25.41
N LEU A 40 4.98 4.61 -24.65
CA LEU A 40 4.93 4.85 -23.20
C LEU A 40 4.25 6.18 -22.89
N TYR A 41 4.66 7.25 -23.58
CA TYR A 41 4.08 8.59 -23.35
C TYR A 41 2.62 8.75 -23.81
N GLN A 42 2.10 7.85 -24.64
CA GLN A 42 0.66 7.78 -24.91
C GLN A 42 -0.15 7.29 -23.72
N TYR A 43 0.42 6.42 -22.87
CA TYR A 43 -0.23 5.93 -21.66
C TYR A 43 0.03 6.85 -20.46
N PHE A 44 1.24 7.35 -20.34
CA PHE A 44 1.71 8.14 -19.18
C PHE A 44 2.40 9.40 -19.69
N PRO A 45 1.74 10.58 -19.63
CA PRO A 45 2.25 11.80 -20.26
C PRO A 45 3.52 12.35 -19.62
N SER A 46 3.90 11.87 -18.43
CA SER A 46 5.12 12.26 -17.73
C SER A 46 5.67 11.12 -16.86
N LYS A 47 6.92 11.27 -16.41
CA LYS A 47 7.53 10.42 -15.40
C LYS A 47 6.69 10.38 -14.12
N ASP A 48 6.22 11.55 -13.66
CA ASP A 48 5.45 11.67 -12.43
C ASP A 48 4.09 10.99 -12.56
N ALA A 49 3.40 11.14 -13.71
CA ALA A 49 2.15 10.45 -13.99
C ALA A 49 2.31 8.91 -13.92
N LEU A 50 3.43 8.39 -14.43
CA LEU A 50 3.75 6.96 -14.35
C LEU A 50 3.96 6.51 -12.90
N ILE A 51 4.67 7.30 -12.10
CA ILE A 51 4.93 6.97 -10.69
C ILE A 51 3.64 7.08 -9.86
N VAL A 52 2.83 8.09 -10.08
CA VAL A 52 1.52 8.25 -9.42
C VAL A 52 0.63 7.03 -9.70
N GLU A 53 0.54 6.60 -10.95
CA GLU A 53 -0.26 5.42 -11.30
C GLU A 53 0.30 4.13 -10.69
N LEU A 54 1.62 4.02 -10.57
CA LEU A 54 2.23 2.90 -9.87
C LEU A 54 1.89 2.91 -8.37
N ILE A 55 1.93 4.07 -7.72
CA ILE A 55 1.50 4.23 -6.32
C ILE A 55 0.03 3.82 -6.18
N ARG A 56 -0.84 4.28 -7.08
CA ARG A 56 -2.26 3.94 -7.11
C ARG A 56 -2.45 2.42 -7.23
N ARG A 57 -1.75 1.77 -8.15
CA ARG A 57 -1.81 0.31 -8.35
C ARG A 57 -1.43 -0.46 -7.09
N GLU A 58 -0.33 -0.09 -6.44
CA GLU A 58 0.12 -0.78 -5.23
C GLU A 58 -0.84 -0.57 -4.05
N ARG A 59 -1.39 0.63 -3.88
CA ARG A 59 -2.43 0.91 -2.87
C ARG A 59 -3.71 0.11 -3.14
N ALA A 60 -4.17 0.07 -4.38
CA ALA A 60 -5.35 -0.72 -4.77
C ALA A 60 -5.16 -2.21 -4.51
N LYS A 61 -3.97 -2.78 -4.75
CA LYS A 61 -3.66 -4.17 -4.40
C LYS A 61 -3.85 -4.44 -2.91
N LEU A 62 -3.36 -3.55 -2.05
CA LEU A 62 -3.53 -3.69 -0.60
C LEU A 62 -5.00 -3.62 -0.20
N SER A 63 -5.74 -2.60 -0.67
CA SER A 63 -7.17 -2.45 -0.39
C SER A 63 -7.97 -3.68 -0.82
N ASN A 64 -7.71 -4.20 -2.02
CA ASN A 64 -8.37 -5.40 -2.53
C ASN A 64 -8.08 -6.63 -1.65
N HIS A 65 -6.83 -6.85 -1.25
CA HIS A 65 -6.49 -7.96 -0.37
C HIS A 65 -7.19 -7.86 1.00
N ILE A 66 -7.31 -6.64 1.53
CA ILE A 66 -8.03 -6.40 2.79
C ILE A 66 -9.52 -6.70 2.63
N VAL A 67 -10.15 -6.19 1.56
CA VAL A 67 -11.57 -6.45 1.28
C VAL A 67 -11.84 -7.94 1.12
N GLU A 68 -11.02 -8.64 0.34
CA GLU A 68 -11.12 -10.09 0.14
C GLU A 68 -10.98 -10.85 1.47
N ALA A 69 -10.00 -10.47 2.31
CA ALA A 69 -9.79 -11.11 3.61
C ALA A 69 -10.99 -10.93 4.54
N ILE A 70 -11.60 -9.74 4.57
CA ILE A 70 -12.80 -9.46 5.37
C ILE A 70 -14.00 -10.27 4.84
N GLN A 71 -14.21 -10.31 3.53
CA GLN A 71 -15.33 -11.01 2.90
C GLN A 71 -15.24 -12.52 3.09
N GLN A 72 -14.06 -13.12 2.96
CA GLN A 72 -13.84 -14.54 3.18
C GLN A 72 -14.05 -14.98 4.64
N HIS A 73 -13.98 -14.02 5.59
CA HIS A 73 -14.11 -14.25 7.01
C HIS A 73 -15.24 -13.40 7.63
N GLU A 74 -16.38 -13.33 6.95
CA GLU A 74 -17.49 -12.47 7.34
C GLU A 74 -17.98 -12.76 8.76
N ALA A 75 -18.04 -14.04 9.16
CA ALA A 75 -18.47 -14.50 10.48
C ALA A 75 -17.41 -14.32 11.59
N ALA A 76 -16.16 -13.96 11.25
CA ALA A 76 -15.10 -13.74 12.24
C ALA A 76 -15.39 -12.48 13.08
N ASP A 77 -14.93 -12.50 14.32
CA ASP A 77 -15.00 -11.33 15.20
C ASP A 77 -14.05 -10.20 14.75
N LEU A 78 -14.16 -9.04 15.39
CA LEU A 78 -13.33 -7.88 15.06
C LEU A 78 -11.84 -8.16 15.20
N LYS A 79 -11.44 -8.85 16.26
CA LYS A 79 -10.05 -9.16 16.56
C LYS A 79 -9.42 -10.05 15.48
N GLU A 80 -10.15 -11.08 15.03
CA GLU A 80 -9.71 -11.95 13.94
C GLU A 80 -9.63 -11.20 12.61
N LYS A 81 -10.61 -10.36 12.28
CA LYS A 81 -10.57 -9.51 11.09
C LYS A 81 -9.38 -8.57 11.10
N LEU A 82 -9.08 -7.92 12.23
CA LEU A 82 -7.91 -7.07 12.38
C LEU A 82 -6.59 -7.82 12.19
N LYS A 83 -6.46 -9.05 12.70
CA LYS A 83 -5.29 -9.89 12.43
C LYS A 83 -5.08 -10.13 10.94
N LEU A 84 -6.14 -10.46 10.20
CA LEU A 84 -6.07 -10.67 8.75
C LEU A 84 -5.68 -9.39 8.00
N ILE A 85 -6.23 -8.25 8.39
CA ILE A 85 -5.91 -6.93 7.82
C ILE A 85 -4.43 -6.59 8.06
N ILE A 86 -3.95 -6.75 9.29
CA ILE A 86 -2.55 -6.49 9.66
C ILE A 86 -1.62 -7.44 8.91
N GLN A 87 -1.98 -8.71 8.82
CA GLN A 87 -1.22 -9.70 8.05
C GLN A 87 -1.09 -9.29 6.58
N ALA A 88 -2.20 -8.88 5.95
CA ALA A 88 -2.21 -8.42 4.56
C ALA A 88 -1.31 -7.18 4.39
N ALA A 89 -1.37 -6.21 5.30
CA ALA A 89 -0.53 -5.01 5.27
C ALA A 89 0.97 -5.33 5.43
N VAL A 90 1.33 -6.19 6.38
CA VAL A 90 2.72 -6.64 6.60
C VAL A 90 3.25 -7.38 5.37
N GLN A 91 2.49 -8.32 4.83
CA GLN A 91 2.90 -9.09 3.65
C GLN A 91 3.04 -8.19 2.42
N HIS A 92 2.10 -7.27 2.19
CA HIS A 92 2.14 -6.35 1.06
C HIS A 92 3.40 -5.48 1.09
N GLN A 93 3.68 -4.84 2.23
CA GLN A 93 4.82 -3.92 2.39
C GLN A 93 6.17 -4.64 2.28
N LEU A 94 6.29 -5.85 2.85
CA LEU A 94 7.55 -6.58 2.93
C LEU A 94 7.75 -7.62 1.83
N SER A 95 6.77 -7.82 0.92
CA SER A 95 6.94 -8.63 -0.29
C SER A 95 7.93 -8.00 -1.28
N ARG A 96 7.90 -6.66 -1.39
CA ARG A 96 8.79 -5.85 -2.25
C ARG A 96 9.30 -4.62 -1.48
N PRO A 97 10.15 -4.81 -0.44
CA PRO A 97 10.48 -3.74 0.50
C PRO A 97 11.20 -2.54 -0.15
N GLN A 98 12.01 -2.77 -1.17
CA GLN A 98 12.69 -1.70 -1.90
C GLN A 98 11.71 -0.85 -2.71
N LEU A 99 10.73 -1.51 -3.37
CA LEU A 99 9.67 -0.80 -4.09
C LEU A 99 8.84 0.04 -3.12
N ALA A 100 8.37 -0.56 -2.03
CA ALA A 100 7.55 0.12 -1.02
C ALA A 100 8.24 1.37 -0.47
N ARG A 101 9.53 1.27 -0.11
CA ARG A 101 10.33 2.42 0.35
C ARG A 101 10.48 3.50 -0.71
N THR A 102 10.75 3.10 -1.95
CA THR A 102 10.94 4.05 -3.04
C THR A 102 9.64 4.78 -3.38
N LEU A 103 8.50 4.08 -3.34
CA LEU A 103 7.20 4.69 -3.59
C LEU A 103 6.75 5.62 -2.45
N GLU A 104 7.04 5.28 -1.20
CA GLU A 104 6.77 6.16 -0.05
C GLU A 104 7.54 7.48 -0.21
N PHE A 105 8.85 7.39 -0.48
CA PHE A 105 9.68 8.56 -0.75
C PHE A 105 9.19 9.38 -1.96
N ALA A 106 8.81 8.71 -3.05
CA ALA A 106 8.27 9.36 -4.24
C ALA A 106 6.96 10.09 -3.94
N SER A 107 6.08 9.50 -3.13
CA SER A 107 4.79 10.11 -2.78
C SER A 107 4.97 11.40 -1.98
N GLU A 108 6.00 11.48 -1.12
CA GLU A 108 6.34 12.71 -0.40
C GLU A 108 6.87 13.81 -1.31
N LEU A 109 7.66 13.45 -2.35
CA LEU A 109 8.28 14.41 -3.27
C LEU A 109 7.33 14.93 -4.34
N ILE A 110 6.50 14.06 -4.93
CA ILE A 110 5.57 14.41 -6.03
C ILE A 110 4.43 15.29 -5.50
N GLY A 111 4.25 15.31 -4.19
CA GLY A 111 3.39 16.25 -3.50
C GLY A 111 1.96 15.75 -3.29
N LYS A 112 1.37 16.29 -2.24
CA LYS A 112 0.04 15.96 -1.74
C LYS A 112 -1.10 16.28 -2.70
N ASP A 113 -0.84 17.05 -3.76
CA ASP A 113 -1.87 17.55 -4.66
C ASP A 113 -2.40 16.50 -5.64
N LEU A 114 -1.72 15.36 -5.79
CA LEU A 114 -2.06 14.43 -6.85
C LEU A 114 -2.98 13.29 -6.44
N GLU A 115 -3.27 13.01 -5.18
CA GLU A 115 -4.26 11.95 -4.85
C GLU A 115 -4.25 11.46 -3.40
N GLU A 116 -4.09 12.33 -2.44
CA GLU A 116 -4.41 11.95 -1.05
C GLU A 116 -5.90 11.57 -0.89
N SER A 117 -6.75 11.85 -1.92
CA SER A 117 -8.17 11.85 -1.66
C SER A 117 -8.91 10.52 -1.86
N GLU A 118 -8.59 9.69 -2.86
CA GLU A 118 -9.48 8.54 -3.15
C GLU A 118 -9.08 7.23 -2.44
N HIS A 119 -7.83 6.78 -2.54
CA HIS A 119 -7.44 5.47 -1.98
C HIS A 119 -7.10 5.48 -0.48
N GLN A 120 -6.66 6.59 0.07
CA GLN A 120 -6.51 6.72 1.51
C GLN A 120 -7.90 6.76 2.17
N HIS A 121 -8.85 7.45 1.56
CA HIS A 121 -10.25 7.45 1.95
C HIS A 121 -10.90 6.06 1.83
N GLU A 122 -10.55 5.27 0.83
CA GLU A 122 -11.07 3.92 0.65
C GLU A 122 -10.72 3.01 1.84
N LEU A 123 -9.44 2.94 2.21
CA LEU A 123 -9.01 2.12 3.35
C LEU A 123 -9.59 2.63 4.67
N GLU A 124 -9.59 3.95 4.89
CA GLU A 124 -10.22 4.56 6.05
C GLU A 124 -11.71 4.23 6.13
N THR A 125 -12.43 4.27 5.01
CA THR A 125 -13.84 3.92 4.94
C THR A 125 -14.06 2.46 5.30
N ILE A 126 -13.29 1.53 4.72
CA ILE A 126 -13.39 0.10 5.00
C ILE A 126 -13.20 -0.19 6.50
N ILE A 127 -12.16 0.37 7.11
CA ILE A 127 -11.85 0.14 8.53
C ILE A 127 -12.87 0.86 9.43
N SER A 128 -13.28 2.07 9.08
CA SER A 128 -14.31 2.81 9.83
C SER A 128 -15.64 2.08 9.83
N ASP A 129 -16.08 1.56 8.68
CA ASP A 129 -17.30 0.76 8.58
C ASP A 129 -17.25 -0.52 9.43
N LEU A 130 -16.07 -1.18 9.43
CA LEU A 130 -15.83 -2.34 10.29
C LEU A 130 -15.97 -1.96 11.78
N PHE A 131 -15.41 -0.82 12.18
CA PHE A 131 -15.47 -0.33 13.56
C PHE A 131 -16.88 0.09 13.97
N ILE A 132 -17.63 0.75 13.09
CA ILE A 132 -19.03 1.10 13.32
C ILE A 132 -19.86 -0.16 13.60
N ARG A 133 -19.69 -1.20 12.78
CA ARG A 133 -20.41 -2.49 12.95
C ARG A 133 -20.00 -3.26 14.19
N SER A 134 -18.87 -2.92 14.78
CA SER A 134 -18.30 -3.55 15.99
C SER A 134 -18.46 -2.65 17.25
N ASP A 135 -19.27 -1.60 17.18
CA ASP A 135 -19.55 -0.66 18.26
C ASP A 135 -18.30 0.04 18.84
N ILE A 136 -17.25 0.23 18.01
CA ILE A 136 -16.06 0.98 18.44
C ILE A 136 -16.40 2.47 18.51
N SER A 137 -16.15 3.07 19.68
CA SER A 137 -16.33 4.51 19.89
C SER A 137 -15.43 5.33 18.96
N HIS A 138 -15.96 6.45 18.43
CA HIS A 138 -15.20 7.32 17.52
C HIS A 138 -14.57 6.58 16.32
N ALA A 139 -15.34 5.68 15.71
CA ALA A 139 -14.88 4.73 14.69
C ALA A 139 -14.02 5.34 13.58
N GLN A 140 -14.35 6.55 13.09
CA GLN A 140 -13.57 7.22 12.06
C GLN A 140 -12.18 7.63 12.56
N THR A 141 -12.08 8.26 13.72
CA THR A 141 -10.80 8.64 14.35
C THR A 141 -9.99 7.39 14.70
N ALA A 142 -10.64 6.38 15.26
CA ALA A 142 -10.00 5.11 15.59
C ALA A 142 -9.43 4.42 14.33
N ALA A 143 -10.15 4.46 13.20
CA ALA A 143 -9.67 3.92 11.94
C ALA A 143 -8.41 4.67 11.44
N GLN A 144 -8.41 5.99 11.48
CA GLN A 144 -7.26 6.82 11.11
C GLN A 144 -6.04 6.52 11.98
N ASP A 145 -6.24 6.45 13.29
CA ASP A 145 -5.16 6.16 14.25
C ASP A 145 -4.59 4.75 14.08
N VAL A 146 -5.44 3.74 13.89
CA VAL A 146 -5.02 2.34 13.65
C VAL A 146 -4.24 2.22 12.34
N ILE A 147 -4.67 2.89 11.28
CA ILE A 147 -3.95 2.92 9.99
C ILE A 147 -2.60 3.60 10.16
N ALA A 148 -2.54 4.77 10.81
CA ALA A 148 -1.30 5.51 11.04
C ALA A 148 -0.32 4.72 11.91
N LEU A 149 -0.79 4.10 12.98
CA LEU A 149 -0.01 3.24 13.87
C LEU A 149 0.59 2.04 13.12
N SER A 150 -0.26 1.31 12.41
CA SER A 150 0.17 0.13 11.64
C SER A 150 1.16 0.51 10.54
N LYS A 151 0.86 1.53 9.75
CA LYS A 151 1.73 2.04 8.69
C LYS A 151 3.09 2.48 9.25
N GLY A 152 3.10 3.23 10.35
CA GLY A 152 4.34 3.69 10.99
C GLY A 152 5.24 2.54 11.44
N MET A 153 4.66 1.53 12.10
CA MET A 153 5.41 0.35 12.57
C MET A 153 5.95 -0.50 11.41
N ILE A 154 5.12 -0.76 10.40
CA ILE A 154 5.49 -1.57 9.23
C ILE A 154 6.57 -0.86 8.41
N ASN A 155 6.46 0.45 8.18
CA ASN A 155 7.46 1.23 7.45
C ASN A 155 8.79 1.26 8.21
N ALA A 156 8.77 1.48 9.52
CA ALA A 156 9.98 1.46 10.34
C ALA A 156 10.70 0.11 10.29
N ALA A 157 9.96 -0.99 10.35
CA ALA A 157 10.49 -2.34 10.22
C ALA A 157 11.10 -2.58 8.83
N GLY A 158 10.44 -2.14 7.76
CA GLY A 158 10.95 -2.23 6.39
C GLY A 158 12.27 -1.44 6.21
N ILE A 159 12.36 -0.24 6.78
CA ILE A 159 13.59 0.57 6.77
C ILE A 159 14.72 -0.12 7.54
N ALA A 160 14.40 -0.74 8.66
CA ALA A 160 15.37 -1.49 9.47
C ALA A 160 15.80 -2.84 8.83
N GLY A 161 15.17 -3.25 7.74
CA GLY A 161 15.46 -4.52 7.08
C GLY A 161 14.96 -5.74 7.86
N GLU A 162 13.90 -5.59 8.65
CA GLU A 162 13.31 -6.69 9.40
C GLU A 162 12.74 -7.75 8.44
N SER A 163 13.10 -9.00 8.66
CA SER A 163 12.66 -10.14 7.86
C SER A 163 11.69 -11.07 8.59
N ASN A 164 11.54 -10.92 9.91
CA ASN A 164 10.64 -11.75 10.70
C ASN A 164 9.20 -11.19 10.66
N LEU A 165 8.46 -11.56 9.63
CA LEU A 165 7.09 -11.09 9.40
C LEU A 165 6.14 -11.43 10.56
N ASN A 166 6.26 -12.62 11.13
CA ASN A 166 5.39 -13.06 12.22
C ASN A 166 5.62 -12.22 13.50
N HIS A 167 6.86 -11.92 13.81
CA HIS A 167 7.19 -11.08 14.96
C HIS A 167 6.71 -9.63 14.74
N LEU A 168 6.87 -9.09 13.55
CA LEU A 168 6.35 -7.76 13.21
C LEU A 168 4.83 -7.72 13.30
N GLN A 169 4.14 -8.70 12.70
CA GLN A 169 2.68 -8.81 12.75
C GLN A 169 2.19 -8.81 14.20
N GLN A 170 2.78 -9.65 15.07
CA GLN A 170 2.39 -9.72 16.48
C GLN A 170 2.59 -8.40 17.22
N ARG A 171 3.66 -7.66 16.95
CA ARG A 171 3.89 -6.32 17.56
C ARG A 171 2.84 -5.31 17.11
N VAL A 172 2.48 -5.32 15.81
CA VAL A 172 1.43 -4.44 15.29
C VAL A 172 0.07 -4.82 15.87
N GLU A 173 -0.26 -6.11 15.94
CA GLU A 173 -1.49 -6.60 16.58
C GLU A 173 -1.59 -6.13 18.03
N ASN A 174 -0.53 -6.32 18.82
CA ASN A 174 -0.53 -5.90 20.22
C ASN A 174 -0.74 -4.38 20.37
N ALA A 175 -0.15 -3.58 19.49
CA ALA A 175 -0.31 -2.14 19.52
C ALA A 175 -1.74 -1.72 19.15
N VAL A 176 -2.31 -2.32 18.10
CA VAL A 176 -3.67 -2.04 17.64
C VAL A 176 -4.72 -2.49 18.68
N PHE A 177 -4.55 -3.71 19.22
CA PHE A 177 -5.48 -4.24 20.21
C PHE A 177 -5.41 -3.43 21.52
N GLY A 178 -4.21 -3.05 21.97
CA GLY A 178 -4.06 -2.17 23.13
C GLY A 178 -4.68 -0.78 22.92
N TYR A 179 -4.58 -0.21 21.71
CA TYR A 179 -5.22 1.05 21.37
C TYR A 179 -6.76 0.96 21.40
N LEU A 180 -7.31 -0.17 20.95
CA LEU A 180 -8.77 -0.39 20.87
C LEU A 180 -9.37 -1.03 22.14
N ASP A 181 -8.58 -1.27 23.19
CA ASP A 181 -8.97 -2.01 24.40
C ASP A 181 -9.62 -3.38 24.08
N LEU A 182 -9.07 -4.10 23.10
CA LEU A 182 -9.49 -5.44 22.74
C LEU A 182 -8.68 -6.48 23.51
N ASP A 183 -9.32 -7.15 24.47
CA ASP A 183 -8.75 -8.23 25.30
C ASP A 183 -8.39 -9.51 24.48
#